data_2aaa70177372fad8e20283423ceb9f78
#
_entry.id   2aaa70177372fad8e20283423ceb9f78
#
_cell.length_a   1.000
_cell.length_b   1.000
_cell.length_c   1.000
_cell.angle_alpha   90.00
_cell.angle_beta   90.00
_cell.angle_gamma   90.00
#
_symmetry.space_group_name_H-M   'P 1'
#
loop_
_entity.id
_entity.type
_entity.pdbx_description
1 polymer ?
#
loop_
_entity_poly.entity_id
_entity_poly.type
_entity_poly.pdbx_seq_one_letter_code
_entity_poly.pdbx_strand_id
1 'polypeptide(L)'
;MLTFVGLGLYDADDVSVKGLACIATADSVYLEAYTSRLMGATVQVLERRYKKPVRLLYRKDVELNADTVLDAAENGNVAFLVAGDPMVATTHIDLRIRAAERGIQTSIIHGASISSAVCGLTGLQNYRFGKSCSLPFPQKNWFPKTPAEVISRNMAQNLHTLVYLDIQEDRFMAIPEAVGLLETLAGELNFQIPLYIGVARAGSDTPVVAAGSAEKLREMDFGPPLHILIVPAGLHDMERRYLELFGL
;
A
#
# COMPACT_ATOMS: atom_id res chain seq x y z
N MET A 1 5.78 25.79 4.07
CA MET A 1 4.94 25.02 3.13
C MET A 1 5.19 23.52 3.30
N LEU A 2 4.15 22.69 3.29
CA LEU A 2 4.24 21.23 3.44
C LEU A 2 3.80 20.53 2.14
N THR A 3 4.72 19.83 1.46
CA THR A 3 4.42 19.08 0.25
C THR A 3 4.50 17.58 0.52
N PHE A 4 3.39 16.87 0.30
CA PHE A 4 3.33 15.42 0.35
C PHE A 4 3.81 14.86 -0.99
N VAL A 5 4.80 13.97 -0.98
CA VAL A 5 5.43 13.44 -2.18
C VAL A 5 5.35 11.92 -2.19
N GLY A 6 4.61 11.37 -3.16
CA GLY A 6 4.59 9.93 -3.41
C GLY A 6 5.88 9.47 -4.08
N LEU A 7 6.49 8.44 -3.50
CA LEU A 7 7.75 7.88 -3.97
C LEU A 7 7.59 6.74 -4.98
N GLY A 8 6.35 6.29 -5.22
CA GLY A 8 6.14 5.12 -6.08
C GLY A 8 6.22 3.78 -5.35
N LEU A 9 6.46 2.70 -6.07
CA LEU A 9 6.14 1.34 -5.62
C LEU A 9 7.29 0.59 -4.96
N TYR A 10 8.54 0.79 -5.43
CA TYR A 10 9.60 -0.15 -5.08
C TYR A 10 10.92 0.51 -4.67
N ASP A 11 11.47 1.43 -5.46
CA ASP A 11 12.79 1.99 -5.24
C ASP A 11 12.87 3.53 -5.39
N ALA A 12 14.09 4.04 -5.35
CA ALA A 12 14.36 5.49 -5.35
C ALA A 12 14.11 6.17 -6.71
N ASP A 13 13.98 5.40 -7.79
CA ASP A 13 13.79 5.91 -9.15
C ASP A 13 12.32 5.97 -9.57
N ASP A 14 11.42 5.37 -8.78
CA ASP A 14 9.97 5.42 -8.98
C ASP A 14 9.36 6.81 -8.71
N VAL A 15 10.10 7.70 -8.05
CA VAL A 15 9.64 9.06 -7.77
C VAL A 15 9.48 9.85 -9.07
N SER A 16 8.38 10.61 -9.18
CA SER A 16 8.19 11.48 -10.34
C SER A 16 9.26 12.59 -10.44
N VAL A 17 9.55 13.06 -11.64
CA VAL A 17 10.47 14.21 -11.86
C VAL A 17 10.03 15.42 -11.04
N LYS A 18 8.72 15.66 -10.91
CA LYS A 18 8.18 16.74 -10.07
C LYS A 18 8.46 16.50 -8.60
N GLY A 19 8.35 15.25 -8.12
CA GLY A 19 8.70 14.85 -6.76
C GLY A 19 10.18 15.08 -6.47
N LEU A 20 11.04 14.64 -7.38
CA LEU A 20 12.49 14.83 -7.24
C LEU A 20 12.87 16.33 -7.18
N ALA A 21 12.28 17.17 -8.02
CA ALA A 21 12.50 18.61 -7.99
C ALA A 21 12.05 19.25 -6.65
N CYS A 22 10.90 18.81 -6.12
CA CYS A 22 10.40 19.25 -4.81
C CYS A 22 11.37 18.85 -3.69
N ILE A 23 11.83 17.59 -3.66
CA ILE A 23 12.80 17.12 -2.67
C ILE A 23 14.09 17.92 -2.73
N ALA A 24 14.60 18.20 -3.93
CA ALA A 24 15.84 18.93 -4.11
C ALA A 24 15.78 20.37 -3.53
N THR A 25 14.63 21.03 -3.56
CA THR A 25 14.42 22.40 -3.08
C THR A 25 13.90 22.49 -1.65
N ALA A 26 13.54 21.37 -1.03
CA ALA A 26 13.05 21.35 0.33
C ALA A 26 14.15 21.69 1.36
N ASP A 27 13.79 22.43 2.40
CA ASP A 27 14.67 22.75 3.55
C ASP A 27 14.77 21.55 4.50
N SER A 28 13.68 20.78 4.61
CA SER A 28 13.61 19.54 5.41
C SER A 28 12.91 18.43 4.65
N VAL A 29 13.44 17.20 4.77
CA VAL A 29 12.87 16.00 4.12
C VAL A 29 12.58 14.96 5.19
N TYR A 30 11.32 14.53 5.24
CA TYR A 30 10.84 13.50 6.16
C TYR A 30 10.32 12.31 5.35
N LEU A 31 10.57 11.10 5.81
CA LEU A 31 10.03 9.86 5.23
C LEU A 31 9.16 9.16 6.28
N GLU A 32 7.91 8.98 5.94
CA GLU A 32 6.99 8.15 6.69
C GLU A 32 7.36 6.66 6.51
N ALA A 33 7.44 5.91 7.61
CA ALA A 33 7.97 4.54 7.63
C ALA A 33 7.00 3.54 8.29
N TYR A 34 5.68 3.80 8.28
CA TYR A 34 4.71 2.95 8.97
C TYR A 34 3.50 2.51 8.12
N THR A 35 3.11 3.23 7.08
CA THR A 35 2.00 2.81 6.20
C THR A 35 2.48 1.91 5.06
N SER A 36 3.68 2.16 4.55
CA SER A 36 4.33 1.38 3.51
C SER A 36 5.84 1.54 3.54
N ARG A 37 6.57 0.76 2.74
CA ARG A 37 8.03 0.86 2.59
C ARG A 37 8.45 0.64 1.15
N LEU A 38 9.51 1.32 0.73
CA LEU A 38 10.22 1.00 -0.51
C LEU A 38 11.21 -0.14 -0.23
N MET A 39 10.94 -1.33 -0.73
CA MET A 39 11.78 -2.50 -0.45
C MET A 39 13.06 -2.54 -1.28
N GLY A 40 13.11 -1.82 -2.40
CA GLY A 40 14.29 -1.68 -3.26
C GLY A 40 15.26 -0.58 -2.83
N ALA A 41 14.94 0.21 -1.78
CA ALA A 41 15.81 1.31 -1.35
C ALA A 41 15.87 1.43 0.18
N THR A 42 17.06 1.53 0.73
CA THR A 42 17.28 1.95 2.13
C THR A 42 17.25 3.48 2.23
N VAL A 43 17.12 4.01 3.45
CA VAL A 43 17.21 5.47 3.69
C VAL A 43 18.51 6.04 3.12
N GLN A 44 19.63 5.36 3.30
CA GLN A 44 20.94 5.79 2.79
C GLN A 44 20.98 5.83 1.25
N VAL A 45 20.25 4.93 0.57
CA VAL A 45 20.09 4.98 -0.90
C VAL A 45 19.27 6.20 -1.30
N LEU A 46 18.17 6.48 -0.61
CA LEU A 46 17.34 7.66 -0.84
C LEU A 46 18.13 8.95 -0.62
N GLU A 47 18.88 9.07 0.47
CA GLU A 47 19.71 10.23 0.77
C GLU A 47 20.77 10.50 -0.31
N ARG A 48 21.43 9.44 -0.78
CA ARG A 48 22.39 9.55 -1.91
C ARG A 48 21.72 9.96 -3.20
N ARG A 49 20.55 9.36 -3.51
CA ARG A 49 19.81 9.64 -4.75
C ARG A 49 19.25 11.06 -4.76
N TYR A 50 18.71 11.52 -3.63
CA TYR A 50 18.07 12.83 -3.50
C TYR A 50 19.05 13.93 -3.08
N LYS A 51 20.27 13.57 -2.66
CA LYS A 51 21.30 14.50 -2.16
C LYS A 51 20.80 15.36 -1.00
N LYS A 52 19.98 14.77 -0.13
CA LYS A 52 19.35 15.40 1.04
C LYS A 52 19.35 14.40 2.20
N PRO A 53 19.58 14.86 3.43
CA PRO A 53 19.32 14.03 4.61
C PRO A 53 17.82 13.74 4.70
N VAL A 54 17.46 12.50 5.04
CA VAL A 54 16.08 12.03 5.14
C VAL A 54 15.79 11.57 6.57
N ARG A 55 14.86 12.24 7.23
CA ARG A 55 14.46 11.95 8.59
C ARG A 55 13.28 10.99 8.63
N LEU A 56 13.45 9.84 9.28
CA LEU A 56 12.36 8.88 9.44
C LEU A 56 11.34 9.36 10.45
N LEU A 57 10.07 9.14 10.12
CA LEU A 57 8.93 9.36 11.00
C LEU A 57 8.14 8.07 11.16
N TYR A 58 7.79 7.75 12.40
CA TYR A 58 6.94 6.63 12.75
C TYR A 58 5.52 7.12 13.05
N ARG A 59 4.59 6.17 13.21
CA ARG A 59 3.16 6.47 13.43
C ARG A 59 2.91 7.51 14.52
N LYS A 60 3.58 7.39 15.68
CA LYS A 60 3.46 8.35 16.78
C LYS A 60 3.91 9.77 16.44
N ASP A 61 4.91 9.88 15.56
CA ASP A 61 5.49 11.17 15.17
C ASP A 61 4.58 11.93 14.19
N VAL A 62 3.66 11.23 13.53
CA VAL A 62 2.72 11.82 12.58
C VAL A 62 1.31 11.93 13.15
N GLU A 63 0.79 10.84 13.76
CA GLU A 63 -0.59 10.81 14.26
C GLU A 63 -0.75 11.47 15.63
N LEU A 64 0.25 11.36 16.51
CA LEU A 64 0.16 11.89 17.88
C LEU A 64 0.94 13.19 18.07
N ASN A 65 2.14 13.31 17.49
CA ASN A 65 3.03 14.45 17.68
C ASN A 65 3.57 14.97 16.36
N ALA A 66 2.71 15.61 15.56
CA ALA A 66 3.05 16.16 14.25
C ALA A 66 3.84 17.49 14.32
N ASP A 67 4.11 18.03 15.52
CA ASP A 67 4.73 19.35 15.69
C ASP A 67 6.08 19.44 15.00
N THR A 68 6.90 18.37 15.04
CA THR A 68 8.19 18.35 14.35
C THR A 68 8.08 18.67 12.85
N VAL A 69 7.04 18.17 12.18
CA VAL A 69 6.81 18.41 10.76
C VAL A 69 6.16 19.77 10.53
N LEU A 70 5.19 20.12 11.37
CA LEU A 70 4.42 21.35 11.24
C LEU A 70 5.29 22.59 11.54
N ASP A 71 6.09 22.56 12.62
CA ASP A 71 7.01 23.66 12.98
C ASP A 71 8.07 23.88 11.89
N ALA A 72 8.59 22.78 11.29
CA ALA A 72 9.49 22.89 10.15
C ALA A 72 8.80 23.51 8.93
N ALA A 73 7.51 23.17 8.69
CA ALA A 73 6.74 23.67 7.55
C ALA A 73 6.27 25.13 7.72
N GLU A 74 6.16 25.64 8.96
CA GLU A 74 5.95 27.07 9.26
C GLU A 74 7.17 27.90 8.85
N ASN A 75 8.36 27.37 9.06
CA ASN A 75 9.62 28.08 8.88
C ASN A 75 10.34 27.82 7.55
N GLY A 76 9.83 26.91 6.72
CA GLY A 76 10.47 26.53 5.45
C GLY A 76 9.62 25.62 4.58
N ASN A 77 10.26 25.07 3.57
CA ASN A 77 9.68 24.10 2.65
C ASN A 77 9.99 22.69 3.14
N VAL A 78 8.95 21.91 3.39
CA VAL A 78 9.05 20.53 3.84
C VAL A 78 8.57 19.60 2.75
N ALA A 79 9.39 18.59 2.42
CA ALA A 79 8.97 17.42 1.63
C ALA A 79 8.67 16.26 2.59
N PHE A 80 7.40 15.84 2.64
CA PHE A 80 6.93 14.68 3.39
C PHE A 80 6.75 13.51 2.42
N LEU A 81 7.69 12.56 2.49
CA LEU A 81 7.82 11.46 1.56
C LEU A 81 7.01 10.25 2.04
N VAL A 82 6.33 9.59 1.11
CA VAL A 82 5.50 8.40 1.38
C VAL A 82 5.71 7.36 0.30
N ALA A 83 5.97 6.12 0.66
CA ALA A 83 5.98 5.02 -0.31
C ALA A 83 4.57 4.83 -0.91
N GLY A 84 4.47 4.67 -2.22
CA GLY A 84 3.21 4.69 -2.96
C GLY A 84 2.71 6.11 -3.23
N ASP A 85 1.41 6.32 -3.09
CA ASP A 85 0.75 7.63 -3.18
C ASP A 85 0.45 8.14 -1.75
N PRO A 86 0.73 9.42 -1.46
CA PRO A 86 0.63 9.94 -0.09
C PRO A 86 -0.80 10.10 0.43
N MET A 87 -1.82 9.88 -0.40
CA MET A 87 -3.24 10.01 -0.01
C MET A 87 -4.03 8.71 -0.14
N VAL A 88 -3.36 7.59 -0.48
CA VAL A 88 -4.02 6.29 -0.65
C VAL A 88 -3.78 5.40 0.57
N ALA A 89 -4.85 4.85 1.15
CA ALA A 89 -4.84 3.92 2.30
C ALA A 89 -4.05 4.46 3.51
N THR A 90 -4.23 5.75 3.83
CA THR A 90 -3.50 6.46 4.89
C THR A 90 -4.38 7.47 5.61
N THR A 91 -3.89 8.00 6.73
CA THR A 91 -4.52 9.05 7.55
C THR A 91 -3.92 10.45 7.32
N HIS A 92 -3.07 10.64 6.31
CA HIS A 92 -2.33 11.90 6.08
C HIS A 92 -3.21 13.12 5.82
N ILE A 93 -4.50 12.92 5.52
CA ILE A 93 -5.46 14.02 5.44
C ILE A 93 -5.58 14.78 6.78
N ASP A 94 -5.41 14.09 7.91
CA ASP A 94 -5.37 14.71 9.23
C ASP A 94 -4.20 15.69 9.39
N LEU A 95 -3.00 15.28 8.94
CA LEU A 95 -1.83 16.17 8.94
C LEU A 95 -2.05 17.41 8.06
N ARG A 96 -2.78 17.29 6.95
CA ARG A 96 -3.15 18.43 6.12
C ARG A 96 -4.14 19.36 6.80
N ILE A 97 -5.10 18.82 7.55
CA ILE A 97 -6.06 19.62 8.34
C ILE A 97 -5.30 20.42 9.40
N ARG A 98 -4.44 19.77 10.18
CA ARG A 98 -3.61 20.44 11.20
C ARG A 98 -2.69 21.51 10.61
N ALA A 99 -2.12 21.25 9.43
CA ALA A 99 -1.31 22.25 8.71
C ALA A 99 -2.16 23.47 8.33
N ALA A 100 -3.39 23.26 7.81
CA ALA A 100 -4.30 24.36 7.47
C ALA A 100 -4.72 25.17 8.70
N GLU A 101 -4.98 24.54 9.83
CA GLU A 101 -5.30 25.19 11.11
C GLU A 101 -4.16 26.11 11.60
N ARG A 102 -2.91 25.79 11.23
CA ARG A 102 -1.72 26.63 11.49
C ARG A 102 -1.40 27.62 10.36
N GLY A 103 -2.27 27.75 9.35
CA GLY A 103 -2.03 28.62 8.19
C GLY A 103 -0.93 28.12 7.24
N ILE A 104 -0.49 26.88 7.36
CA ILE A 104 0.54 26.28 6.50
C ILE A 104 -0.08 25.82 5.19
N GLN A 105 0.44 26.31 4.08
CA GLN A 105 0.03 25.83 2.76
C GLN A 105 0.49 24.39 2.54
N THR A 106 -0.39 23.55 1.96
CA THR A 106 -0.08 22.17 1.60
C THR A 106 -0.22 21.92 0.11
N SER A 107 0.60 21.02 -0.42
CA SER A 107 0.46 20.50 -1.78
C SER A 107 0.68 19.00 -1.82
N ILE A 108 0.26 18.36 -2.92
CA ILE A 108 0.42 16.92 -3.16
C ILE A 108 1.11 16.72 -4.49
N ILE A 109 2.10 15.85 -4.49
CA ILE A 109 2.70 15.26 -5.69
C ILE A 109 2.42 13.77 -5.63
N HIS A 110 1.50 13.30 -6.48
CA HIS A 110 1.09 11.91 -6.51
C HIS A 110 2.23 10.99 -6.95
N GLY A 111 2.25 9.77 -6.42
CA GLY A 111 3.12 8.67 -6.83
C GLY A 111 2.32 7.49 -7.39
N ALA A 112 2.99 6.55 -8.03
CA ALA A 112 2.37 5.29 -8.40
C ALA A 112 1.93 4.55 -7.15
N SER A 113 0.69 4.05 -7.14
CA SER A 113 0.11 3.32 -6.01
C SER A 113 -0.20 1.89 -6.38
N ILE A 114 -0.07 0.99 -5.43
CA ILE A 114 -0.48 -0.42 -5.60
C ILE A 114 -1.96 -0.54 -5.99
N SER A 115 -2.80 0.39 -5.55
CA SER A 115 -4.24 0.40 -5.90
C SER A 115 -4.51 0.54 -7.41
N SER A 116 -3.60 1.15 -8.15
CA SER A 116 -3.67 1.24 -9.61
C SER A 116 -2.74 0.25 -10.31
N ALA A 117 -1.53 0.05 -9.77
CA ALA A 117 -0.54 -0.84 -10.37
C ALA A 117 -1.00 -2.31 -10.41
N VAL A 118 -1.77 -2.76 -9.42
CA VAL A 118 -2.31 -4.11 -9.36
C VAL A 118 -3.18 -4.46 -10.56
N CYS A 119 -3.90 -3.50 -11.12
CA CYS A 119 -4.71 -3.71 -12.32
C CYS A 119 -3.85 -4.09 -13.54
N GLY A 120 -2.74 -3.37 -13.74
CA GLY A 120 -1.81 -3.67 -14.83
C GLY A 120 -1.09 -5.01 -14.67
N LEU A 121 -0.73 -5.36 -13.43
CA LEU A 121 -0.03 -6.61 -13.13
C LEU A 121 -0.92 -7.85 -13.24
N THR A 122 -2.20 -7.72 -12.90
CA THR A 122 -3.15 -8.85 -12.87
C THR A 122 -4.12 -8.90 -14.06
N GLY A 123 -4.16 -7.85 -14.87
CA GLY A 123 -5.13 -7.72 -15.98
C GLY A 123 -6.57 -7.48 -15.53
N LEU A 124 -6.81 -7.31 -14.23
CA LEU A 124 -8.14 -6.99 -13.71
C LEU A 124 -8.53 -5.55 -14.04
N GLN A 125 -9.78 -5.37 -14.45
CA GLN A 125 -10.27 -4.05 -14.85
C GLN A 125 -10.51 -3.17 -13.64
N ASN A 126 -9.88 -2.00 -13.62
CA ASN A 126 -9.88 -1.10 -12.47
C ASN A 126 -11.30 -0.68 -12.01
N TYR A 127 -12.24 -0.48 -12.94
CA TYR A 127 -13.63 -0.11 -12.65
C TYR A 127 -14.48 -1.25 -12.06
N ARG A 128 -13.91 -2.46 -11.95
CA ARG A 128 -14.54 -3.62 -11.32
C ARG A 128 -14.09 -3.84 -9.88
N PHE A 129 -13.23 -2.98 -9.34
CA PHE A 129 -12.89 -3.03 -7.92
C PHE A 129 -13.95 -2.34 -7.07
N GLY A 130 -14.38 -3.04 -6.01
CA GLY A 130 -15.23 -2.48 -4.96
C GLY A 130 -14.42 -1.85 -3.83
N LYS A 131 -15.01 -1.81 -2.63
CA LYS A 131 -14.34 -1.31 -1.44
C LYS A 131 -13.10 -2.15 -1.13
N SER A 132 -11.94 -1.52 -0.99
CA SER A 132 -10.74 -2.17 -0.46
C SER A 132 -10.84 -2.38 1.07
N CYS A 133 -10.04 -3.30 1.60
CA CYS A 133 -9.93 -3.52 3.04
C CYS A 133 -8.48 -3.81 3.43
N SER A 134 -8.18 -3.64 4.72
CA SER A 134 -6.90 -4.04 5.30
C SER A 134 -7.11 -5.28 6.16
N LEU A 135 -6.23 -6.26 6.02
CA LEU A 135 -6.20 -7.47 6.84
C LEU A 135 -5.12 -7.32 7.91
N PRO A 136 -5.47 -7.08 9.18
CA PRO A 136 -4.50 -6.93 10.26
C PRO A 136 -4.02 -8.29 10.76
N PHE A 137 -2.85 -8.32 11.39
CA PHE A 137 -2.44 -9.48 12.18
C PHE A 137 -3.38 -9.71 13.35
N PRO A 138 -3.80 -10.96 13.61
CA PRO A 138 -4.59 -11.29 14.78
C PRO A 138 -3.86 -10.93 16.08
N GLN A 139 -4.59 -10.33 17.03
CA GLN A 139 -4.12 -10.07 18.39
C GLN A 139 -4.93 -10.90 19.39
N LYS A 140 -4.42 -11.07 20.62
CA LYS A 140 -4.96 -11.99 21.63
C LYS A 140 -6.49 -11.95 21.81
N ASN A 141 -7.11 -10.78 21.67
CA ASN A 141 -8.57 -10.61 21.84
C ASN A 141 -9.16 -9.74 20.71
N TRP A 142 -8.48 -9.62 19.58
CA TRP A 142 -8.91 -8.75 18.50
C TRP A 142 -8.50 -9.33 17.14
N PHE A 143 -9.49 -9.80 16.40
CA PHE A 143 -9.34 -10.17 15.00
C PHE A 143 -10.65 -9.80 14.28
N PRO A 144 -10.70 -8.63 13.62
CA PRO A 144 -11.93 -8.11 13.05
C PRO A 144 -12.40 -8.93 11.87
N LYS A 145 -13.71 -9.16 11.77
CA LYS A 145 -14.36 -9.83 10.63
C LYS A 145 -14.52 -8.91 9.41
N THR A 146 -14.29 -7.62 9.58
CA THR A 146 -14.49 -6.58 8.55
C THR A 146 -13.86 -6.92 7.20
N PRO A 147 -12.62 -7.46 7.08
CA PRO A 147 -12.07 -7.84 5.78
C PRO A 147 -12.95 -8.86 5.04
N ALA A 148 -13.37 -9.92 5.71
CA ALA A 148 -14.23 -10.95 5.12
C ALA A 148 -15.64 -10.41 4.80
N GLU A 149 -16.20 -9.53 5.64
CA GLU A 149 -17.48 -8.87 5.36
C GLU A 149 -17.41 -7.97 4.12
N VAL A 150 -16.30 -7.25 3.92
CA VAL A 150 -16.08 -6.42 2.72
C VAL A 150 -15.98 -7.31 1.49
N ILE A 151 -15.19 -8.38 1.57
CA ILE A 151 -15.04 -9.36 0.48
C ILE A 151 -16.41 -9.95 0.10
N SER A 152 -17.17 -10.45 1.07
CA SER A 152 -18.49 -11.03 0.83
C SER A 152 -19.45 -10.05 0.16
N ARG A 153 -19.49 -8.78 0.61
CA ARG A 153 -20.33 -7.73 -0.01
C ARG A 153 -19.89 -7.41 -1.44
N ASN A 154 -18.60 -7.29 -1.69
CA ASN A 154 -18.10 -7.04 -3.04
C ASN A 154 -18.38 -8.20 -3.97
N MET A 155 -18.18 -9.45 -3.53
CA MET A 155 -18.51 -10.65 -4.31
C MET A 155 -19.99 -10.69 -4.69
N ALA A 156 -20.89 -10.36 -3.76
CA ALA A 156 -22.33 -10.27 -4.03
C ALA A 156 -22.69 -9.21 -5.08
N GLN A 157 -21.86 -8.19 -5.23
CA GLN A 157 -22.00 -7.13 -6.25
C GLN A 157 -21.17 -7.38 -7.51
N ASN A 158 -20.53 -8.54 -7.63
CA ASN A 158 -19.60 -8.90 -8.70
C ASN A 158 -18.42 -7.91 -8.84
N LEU A 159 -17.87 -7.46 -7.72
CA LEU A 159 -16.72 -6.55 -7.62
C LEU A 159 -15.51 -7.24 -6.99
N HIS A 160 -14.32 -6.98 -7.52
CA HIS A 160 -13.06 -7.45 -6.95
C HIS A 160 -12.72 -6.71 -5.66
N THR A 161 -12.00 -7.35 -4.76
CA THR A 161 -11.55 -6.74 -3.51
C THR A 161 -10.03 -6.67 -3.47
N LEU A 162 -9.48 -5.46 -3.35
CA LEU A 162 -8.08 -5.26 -3.00
C LEU A 162 -7.93 -5.39 -1.48
N VAL A 163 -7.04 -6.27 -1.03
CA VAL A 163 -6.78 -6.53 0.39
C VAL A 163 -5.36 -6.10 0.71
N TYR A 164 -5.22 -4.98 1.45
CA TYR A 164 -3.94 -4.53 1.98
C TYR A 164 -3.52 -5.45 3.12
N LEU A 165 -2.30 -5.94 3.06
CA LEU A 165 -1.71 -6.83 4.06
C LEU A 165 -0.98 -6.02 5.13
N ASP A 166 -1.11 -6.41 6.39
CA ASP A 166 -0.57 -5.67 7.53
C ASP A 166 0.95 -5.56 7.48
N ILE A 167 1.44 -4.37 7.85
CA ILE A 167 2.84 -4.03 7.94
C ILE A 167 3.10 -3.55 9.38
N GLN A 168 3.99 -4.24 10.08
CA GLN A 168 4.51 -3.85 11.38
C GLN A 168 6.00 -3.49 11.26
N GLU A 169 6.60 -3.03 12.34
CA GLU A 169 7.99 -2.54 12.32
C GLU A 169 8.95 -3.59 11.76
N ASP A 170 8.84 -4.85 12.22
CA ASP A 170 9.73 -5.95 11.83
C ASP A 170 8.99 -7.14 11.18
N ARG A 171 7.71 -6.96 10.83
CA ARG A 171 6.89 -8.04 10.28
C ARG A 171 6.01 -7.56 9.16
N PHE A 172 6.06 -8.28 8.04
CA PHE A 172 5.22 -8.06 6.87
C PHE A 172 4.34 -9.29 6.66
N MET A 173 3.04 -9.10 6.52
CA MET A 173 2.13 -10.21 6.25
C MET A 173 2.39 -10.76 4.84
N ALA A 174 2.65 -12.07 4.77
CA ALA A 174 2.82 -12.77 3.50
C ALA A 174 1.49 -13.27 2.93
N ILE A 175 1.41 -13.44 1.60
CA ILE A 175 0.21 -13.95 0.93
C ILE A 175 -0.26 -15.29 1.51
N PRO A 176 0.60 -16.31 1.74
CA PRO A 176 0.17 -17.58 2.33
C PRO A 176 -0.52 -17.43 3.70
N GLU A 177 0.01 -16.56 4.54
CA GLU A 177 -0.57 -16.25 5.86
C GLU A 177 -1.93 -15.54 5.70
N ALA A 178 -1.98 -14.52 4.83
CA ALA A 178 -3.21 -13.76 4.56
C ALA A 178 -4.35 -14.63 4.04
N VAL A 179 -4.06 -15.55 3.12
CA VAL A 179 -5.02 -16.53 2.60
C VAL A 179 -5.55 -17.40 3.75
N GLY A 180 -4.68 -17.95 4.60
CA GLY A 180 -5.10 -18.76 5.75
C GLY A 180 -6.02 -18.01 6.72
N LEU A 181 -5.72 -16.73 7.00
CA LEU A 181 -6.54 -15.87 7.84
C LEU A 181 -7.91 -15.58 7.22
N LEU A 182 -7.95 -15.30 5.91
CA LEU A 182 -9.21 -15.04 5.20
C LEU A 182 -10.09 -16.28 5.11
N GLU A 183 -9.52 -17.47 4.88
CA GLU A 183 -10.28 -18.73 4.90
C GLU A 183 -10.94 -18.96 6.27
N THR A 184 -10.22 -18.68 7.36
CA THR A 184 -10.78 -18.76 8.72
C THR A 184 -11.96 -17.81 8.89
N LEU A 185 -11.80 -16.53 8.50
CA LEU A 185 -12.87 -15.53 8.62
C LEU A 185 -14.06 -15.83 7.70
N ALA A 186 -13.82 -16.31 6.49
CA ALA A 186 -14.87 -16.70 5.55
C ALA A 186 -15.68 -17.90 6.08
N GLY A 187 -15.00 -18.88 6.68
CA GLY A 187 -15.64 -20.01 7.36
C GLY A 187 -16.54 -19.57 8.52
N GLU A 188 -16.08 -18.63 9.35
CA GLU A 188 -16.89 -18.05 10.44
C GLU A 188 -18.13 -17.28 9.94
N LEU A 189 -18.09 -16.74 8.74
CA LEU A 189 -19.19 -16.01 8.09
C LEU A 189 -19.99 -16.87 7.10
N ASN A 190 -19.70 -18.18 7.02
CA ASN A 190 -20.39 -19.17 6.19
C ASN A 190 -20.41 -18.82 4.68
N PHE A 191 -19.29 -18.33 4.13
CA PHE A 191 -19.10 -18.18 2.68
C PHE A 191 -17.74 -18.73 2.24
N GLN A 192 -17.55 -18.93 0.94
CA GLN A 192 -16.31 -19.44 0.36
C GLN A 192 -15.69 -18.40 -0.56
N ILE A 193 -14.37 -18.36 -0.60
CA ILE A 193 -13.60 -17.55 -1.54
C ILE A 193 -13.02 -18.50 -2.59
N PRO A 194 -13.55 -18.50 -3.83
CA PRO A 194 -13.17 -19.51 -4.83
C PRO A 194 -11.81 -19.25 -5.46
N LEU A 195 -11.33 -18.02 -5.42
CA LEU A 195 -10.12 -17.58 -6.14
C LEU A 195 -9.40 -16.48 -5.39
N TYR A 196 -8.08 -16.57 -5.38
CA TYR A 196 -7.17 -15.55 -4.89
C TYR A 196 -6.16 -15.18 -5.97
N ILE A 197 -5.68 -13.94 -5.93
CA ILE A 197 -4.57 -13.47 -6.75
C ILE A 197 -3.58 -12.79 -5.81
N GLY A 198 -2.36 -13.32 -5.78
CA GLY A 198 -1.26 -12.76 -5.01
C GLY A 198 -0.32 -11.97 -5.91
N VAL A 199 0.14 -10.81 -5.44
CA VAL A 199 1.19 -10.02 -6.09
C VAL A 199 2.27 -9.69 -5.07
N ALA A 200 3.52 -9.98 -5.40
CA ALA A 200 4.66 -9.62 -4.59
C ALA A 200 5.61 -8.70 -5.36
N ARG A 201 6.23 -7.76 -4.64
CA ARG A 201 7.23 -6.82 -5.16
C ARG A 201 6.77 -6.05 -6.40
N ALA A 202 5.54 -5.57 -6.38
CA ALA A 202 5.03 -4.67 -7.41
C ALA A 202 5.98 -3.47 -7.59
N GLY A 203 6.30 -3.13 -8.84
CA GLY A 203 7.26 -2.08 -9.18
C GLY A 203 8.73 -2.54 -9.30
N SER A 204 9.08 -3.73 -8.81
CA SER A 204 10.42 -4.29 -9.05
C SER A 204 10.58 -4.82 -10.48
N ASP A 205 11.83 -5.08 -10.89
CA ASP A 205 12.13 -5.75 -12.17
C ASP A 205 11.60 -7.19 -12.23
N THR A 206 11.32 -7.80 -11.08
CA THR A 206 10.87 -9.20 -10.96
C THR A 206 9.64 -9.33 -10.06
N PRO A 207 8.51 -8.70 -10.40
CA PRO A 207 7.29 -8.89 -9.63
C PRO A 207 6.79 -10.33 -9.80
N VAL A 208 6.23 -10.89 -8.73
CA VAL A 208 5.59 -12.20 -8.79
C VAL A 208 4.08 -12.01 -8.77
N VAL A 209 3.41 -12.64 -9.72
CA VAL A 209 1.94 -12.70 -9.78
C VAL A 209 1.54 -14.17 -9.83
N ALA A 210 0.56 -14.58 -9.04
CA ALA A 210 -0.02 -15.91 -9.12
C ALA A 210 -1.52 -15.86 -8.82
N ALA A 211 -2.28 -16.69 -9.53
CA ALA A 211 -3.71 -16.88 -9.34
C ALA A 211 -4.02 -18.35 -9.02
N GLY A 212 -5.01 -18.60 -8.17
CA GLY A 212 -5.43 -19.97 -7.85
C GLY A 212 -6.26 -20.08 -6.59
N SER A 213 -6.50 -21.33 -6.19
CA SER A 213 -7.20 -21.67 -4.95
C SER A 213 -6.41 -21.25 -3.71
N ALA A 214 -7.08 -21.26 -2.57
CA ALA A 214 -6.44 -21.04 -1.27
C ALA A 214 -5.29 -22.02 -1.02
N GLU A 215 -5.48 -23.31 -1.33
CA GLU A 215 -4.47 -24.34 -1.18
C GLU A 215 -3.21 -24.00 -1.98
N LYS A 216 -3.36 -23.69 -3.27
CA LYS A 216 -2.25 -23.33 -4.16
C LYS A 216 -1.45 -22.14 -3.65
N LEU A 217 -2.11 -21.04 -3.28
CA LEU A 217 -1.40 -19.83 -2.84
C LEU A 217 -0.78 -19.97 -1.45
N ARG A 218 -1.29 -20.87 -0.61
CA ARG A 218 -0.69 -21.15 0.72
C ARG A 218 0.60 -21.95 0.63
N GLU A 219 0.75 -22.76 -0.40
CA GLU A 219 1.96 -23.58 -0.62
C GLU A 219 3.02 -22.86 -1.44
N MET A 220 2.66 -21.76 -2.12
CA MET A 220 3.57 -21.03 -2.99
C MET A 220 4.50 -20.10 -2.21
N ASP A 221 5.79 -20.11 -2.55
CA ASP A 221 6.74 -19.09 -2.09
C ASP A 221 6.68 -17.84 -2.99
N PHE A 222 6.21 -16.74 -2.44
CA PHE A 222 6.18 -15.44 -3.10
C PHE A 222 7.48 -14.64 -2.95
N GLY A 223 8.44 -15.15 -2.18
CA GLY A 223 9.71 -14.48 -1.89
C GLY A 223 9.56 -13.29 -0.91
N PRO A 224 10.50 -12.35 -0.94
CA PRO A 224 10.52 -11.23 0.02
C PRO A 224 9.33 -10.26 -0.17
N PRO A 225 9.00 -9.45 0.88
CA PRO A 225 7.90 -8.47 0.82
C PRO A 225 8.20 -7.30 -0.17
N LEU A 226 7.25 -6.38 -0.43
CA LEU A 226 5.88 -6.36 0.08
C LEU A 226 4.95 -7.23 -0.78
N HIS A 227 3.89 -7.69 -0.13
CA HIS A 227 2.86 -8.49 -0.76
C HIS A 227 1.52 -7.74 -0.74
N ILE A 228 0.68 -8.02 -1.72
CA ILE A 228 -0.72 -7.58 -1.80
C ILE A 228 -1.59 -8.73 -2.26
N LEU A 229 -2.83 -8.78 -1.82
CA LEU A 229 -3.78 -9.83 -2.18
C LEU A 229 -5.01 -9.23 -2.84
N ILE A 230 -5.55 -9.91 -3.83
CA ILE A 230 -6.82 -9.59 -4.46
C ILE A 230 -7.74 -10.81 -4.33
N VAL A 231 -8.97 -10.56 -3.94
CA VAL A 231 -10.06 -11.53 -4.05
C VAL A 231 -10.94 -11.08 -5.21
N PRO A 232 -10.83 -11.76 -6.38
CA PRO A 232 -11.67 -11.42 -7.52
C PRO A 232 -13.09 -11.94 -7.34
N ALA A 233 -14.05 -11.24 -7.93
CA ALA A 233 -15.39 -11.75 -8.18
C ALA A 233 -15.43 -12.49 -9.54
N GLY A 234 -16.60 -12.66 -10.16
CA GLY A 234 -16.71 -13.28 -11.47
C GLY A 234 -15.81 -12.58 -12.51
N LEU A 235 -14.93 -13.33 -13.15
CA LEU A 235 -13.98 -12.78 -14.11
C LEU A 235 -14.62 -12.53 -15.47
N HIS A 236 -14.29 -11.38 -16.08
CA HIS A 236 -14.52 -11.17 -17.51
C HIS A 236 -13.57 -12.03 -18.35
N ASP A 237 -13.93 -12.35 -19.60
CA ASP A 237 -13.13 -13.23 -20.45
C ASP A 237 -11.67 -12.78 -20.62
N MET A 238 -11.43 -11.47 -20.76
CA MET A 238 -10.07 -10.91 -20.88
C MET A 238 -9.29 -11.03 -19.57
N GLU A 239 -9.94 -10.82 -18.43
CA GLU A 239 -9.32 -10.99 -17.10
C GLU A 239 -8.92 -12.47 -16.90
N ARG A 240 -9.82 -13.39 -17.22
CA ARG A 240 -9.55 -14.83 -17.13
C ARG A 240 -8.37 -15.23 -18.01
N ARG A 241 -8.39 -14.88 -19.30
CA ARG A 241 -7.31 -15.20 -20.25
C ARG A 241 -5.96 -14.64 -19.82
N TYR A 242 -5.94 -13.44 -19.21
CA TYR A 242 -4.70 -12.89 -18.71
C TYR A 242 -4.20 -13.63 -17.46
N LEU A 243 -5.10 -13.99 -16.54
CA LEU A 243 -4.75 -14.72 -15.31
C LEU A 243 -4.32 -16.17 -15.58
N GLU A 244 -4.72 -16.77 -16.70
CA GLU A 244 -4.22 -18.08 -17.15
C GLU A 244 -2.69 -18.08 -17.33
N LEU A 245 -2.07 -16.94 -17.64
CA LEU A 245 -0.62 -16.76 -17.68
C LEU A 245 0.05 -16.92 -16.30
N PHE A 246 -0.73 -16.78 -15.23
CA PHE A 246 -0.27 -16.82 -13.85
C PHE A 246 -0.85 -18.00 -13.06
N GLY A 247 -1.37 -18.97 -13.79
CA GLY A 247 -1.74 -20.28 -13.25
C GLY A 247 -3.18 -20.41 -12.77
N LEU A 248 -4.10 -19.57 -13.27
CA LEU A 248 -5.54 -19.76 -13.10
C LEU A 248 -5.98 -21.08 -13.73
#